data_ec16bfcb7c4e5f0fca62add190332afb
#
_entry.id   ec16bfcb7c4e5f0fca62add190332afb
#
_cell.length_a   1.000
_cell.length_b   1.000
_cell.length_c   1.000
_cell.angle_alpha   90.00
_cell.angle_beta   90.00
_cell.angle_gamma   90.00
#
_symmetry.space_group_name_H-M   'P 1'
#
loop_
_entity.id
_entity.type
_entity.pdbx_description
1 polymer ?
#
loop_
_entity_poly.entity_id
_entity_poly.type
_entity_poly.pdbx_seq_one_letter_code
_entity_poly.pdbx_strand_id
1 'polypeptide(L)' 'MPKANDTVHLRLSMRNGGGPFWQTNAVIASVSGRTVVLDGFDRQVSASITELRPMGPGRWSLDWEIKTRP' A
#
# COMPACT_ATOMS: atom_id res chain seq x y z
N MET A 1 12.05 7.29 5.39
CA MET A 1 11.02 7.99 4.59
C MET A 1 10.82 7.28 3.27
N PRO A 2 9.58 7.03 2.85
CA PRO A 2 9.33 6.45 1.54
C PRO A 2 9.81 7.37 0.42
N LYS A 3 10.28 6.76 -0.64
CA LYS A 3 10.77 7.49 -1.81
C LYS A 3 10.25 6.86 -3.07
N ALA A 4 10.28 7.62 -4.16
CA ALA A 4 9.96 7.08 -5.48
C ALA A 4 10.87 5.87 -5.76
N ASN A 5 10.32 4.88 -6.42
CA ASN A 5 10.95 3.61 -6.77
C ASN A 5 11.09 2.61 -5.61
N ASP A 6 10.71 2.99 -4.39
CA ASP A 6 10.66 2.02 -3.29
C ASP A 6 9.55 1.01 -3.57
N THR A 7 9.73 -0.20 -3.04
CA THR A 7 8.75 -1.27 -3.19
C THR A 7 7.79 -1.27 -2.00
N VAL A 8 6.51 -1.47 -2.29
CA VAL A 8 5.48 -1.57 -1.26
C VAL A 8 4.80 -2.93 -1.42
N HIS A 9 4.80 -3.71 -0.35
CA HIS A 9 4.06 -4.95 -0.29
C HIS A 9 2.65 -4.63 0.20
N LEU A 10 1.67 -4.75 -0.69
CA LEU A 10 0.29 -4.41 -0.39
C LEU A 10 -0.50 -5.68 -0.08
N ARG A 11 -1.21 -5.65 1.02
CA ARG A 11 -2.09 -6.73 1.44
C ARG A 11 -3.50 -6.18 1.58
N LEU A 12 -4.45 -6.86 0.96
CA LEU A 12 -5.86 -6.54 1.08
C LEU A 12 -6.55 -7.60 1.92
N SER A 13 -7.34 -7.19 2.87
CA SER A 13 -8.08 -8.10 3.72
C SER A 13 -9.53 -7.64 3.83
N MET A 14 -10.39 -8.57 4.23
CA MET A 14 -11.78 -8.26 4.48
C MET A 14 -11.94 -7.69 5.88
N ARG A 15 -12.85 -6.74 6.03
CA ARG A 15 -13.06 -6.08 7.30
C ARG A 15 -13.49 -7.02 8.42
N ASN A 16 -14.26 -8.02 8.10
CA ASN A 16 -14.83 -8.91 9.10
C ASN A 16 -14.01 -10.17 9.34
N GLY A 17 -12.71 -10.05 9.21
CA GLY A 17 -11.82 -11.11 9.64
C GLY A 17 -11.55 -12.20 8.63
N GLY A 18 -11.85 -11.95 7.37
CA GLY A 18 -11.59 -12.93 6.33
C GLY A 18 -10.12 -13.14 6.00
N GLY A 19 -9.22 -12.48 6.72
CA GLY A 19 -7.79 -12.57 6.46
C GLY A 19 -7.38 -11.92 5.14
N PRO A 20 -6.09 -11.90 4.86
CA PRO A 20 -5.64 -11.37 3.58
C PRO A 20 -6.03 -12.33 2.46
N PHE A 21 -6.79 -11.84 1.51
CA PHE A 21 -7.19 -12.65 0.37
C PHE A 21 -6.49 -12.23 -0.91
N TRP A 22 -5.71 -11.18 -0.87
CA TRP A 22 -4.97 -10.73 -2.04
C TRP A 22 -3.73 -9.96 -1.61
N GLN A 23 -2.64 -10.24 -2.26
CA GLN A 23 -1.36 -9.57 -2.01
C GLN A 23 -0.67 -9.28 -3.32
N THR A 24 0.01 -8.15 -3.38
CA THR A 24 0.80 -7.79 -4.55
C THR A 24 1.92 -6.87 -4.13
N ASN A 25 2.90 -6.71 -5.02
CA ASN A 25 3.94 -5.72 -4.83
C ASN A 25 3.65 -4.54 -5.75
N ALA A 26 3.80 -3.35 -5.20
CA ALA A 26 3.66 -2.12 -5.94
C ALA A 26 4.95 -1.33 -5.82
N VAL A 27 5.07 -0.29 -6.63
CA VAL A 27 6.21 0.60 -6.61
C VAL A 27 5.70 2.01 -6.34
N ILE A 28 6.42 2.76 -5.52
CA ILE A 28 6.07 4.15 -5.28
C ILE A 28 6.41 4.94 -6.54
N ALA A 29 5.39 5.48 -7.19
CA ALA A 29 5.58 6.30 -8.37
C ALA A 29 6.00 7.72 -7.99
N SER A 30 5.42 8.25 -6.92
CA SER A 30 5.76 9.59 -6.46
C SER A 30 5.36 9.77 -5.01
N VAL A 31 5.97 10.74 -4.37
CA VAL A 31 5.62 11.15 -3.00
C VAL A 31 5.36 12.64 -3.03
N SER A 32 4.21 13.06 -2.52
CA SER A 32 3.85 14.47 -2.47
C SER A 32 3.26 14.76 -1.10
N GLY A 33 3.98 15.52 -0.29
CA GLY A 33 3.56 15.80 1.07
C GLY A 33 3.43 14.52 1.86
N ARG A 34 2.22 14.20 2.30
CA ARG A 34 1.94 12.99 3.06
C ARG A 34 1.29 11.89 2.22
N THR A 35 1.23 12.10 0.92
CA THR A 35 0.57 11.15 0.03
C THR A 35 1.60 10.46 -0.83
N VAL A 36 1.50 9.14 -0.94
CA VAL A 36 2.28 8.36 -1.89
C VAL A 36 1.35 7.85 -2.96
N VAL A 37 1.84 7.82 -4.19
CA VAL A 37 1.13 7.25 -5.32
C VAL A 37 1.80 5.94 -5.66
N LEU A 38 1.02 4.87 -5.67
CA LEU A 38 1.50 3.52 -5.91
C LEU A 38 1.15 3.08 -7.33
N ASP A 39 2.11 2.47 -7.99
CA ASP A 39 1.94 1.93 -9.32
C ASP A 39 2.19 0.43 -9.27
N GLY A 40 1.58 -0.31 -10.16
CA GLY A 40 1.65 -1.77 -10.16
C GLY A 40 0.28 -2.41 -10.20
N PHE A 41 -0.75 -1.59 -10.42
CA PHE A 41 -2.14 -2.01 -10.56
C PHE A 41 -2.65 -1.56 -11.92
N ASP A 42 -3.90 -1.86 -12.21
CA ASP A 42 -4.56 -1.37 -13.43
C ASP A 42 -4.59 0.15 -13.44
N ARG A 43 -4.58 0.77 -12.28
CA ARG A 43 -4.56 2.22 -12.13
C ARG A 43 -3.67 2.57 -10.96
N GLN A 44 -3.28 3.83 -10.89
CA GLN A 44 -2.52 4.32 -9.75
C GLN A 44 -3.42 4.46 -8.54
N VAL A 45 -2.87 4.17 -7.38
CA VAL A 45 -3.59 4.20 -6.11
C VAL A 45 -2.82 5.10 -5.17
N SER A 46 -3.54 5.92 -4.41
CA SER A 46 -2.93 6.82 -3.43
C SER A 46 -3.09 6.26 -2.03
N ALA A 47 -2.08 6.48 -1.22
CA ALA A 47 -2.12 6.09 0.19
C ALA A 47 -1.43 7.16 1.02
N SER A 48 -1.75 7.18 2.32
CA SER A 48 -1.07 8.07 3.24
C SER A 48 0.28 7.49 3.62
N ILE A 49 1.26 8.35 3.72
CA ILE A 49 2.61 7.96 4.13
C ILE A 49 2.60 7.30 5.51
N THR A 50 1.63 7.68 6.36
CA THR A 50 1.53 7.13 7.72
C THR A 50 1.03 5.70 7.75
N GLU A 51 0.47 5.21 6.66
CA GLU A 51 0.00 3.83 6.58
C GLU A 51 1.10 2.86 6.20
N LEU A 52 2.23 3.37 5.73
CA LEU A 52 3.34 2.52 5.32
C LEU A 52 4.18 2.12 6.52
N ARG A 53 4.54 0.86 6.59
CA ARG A 53 5.40 0.33 7.65
C ARG A 53 6.72 -0.12 7.03
N PRO A 54 7.86 0.23 7.64
CA PRO A 54 9.14 -0.17 7.09
C PRO A 54 9.35 -1.68 7.20
N MET A 55 9.85 -2.26 6.12
CA MET A 55 10.22 -3.68 6.08
C MET A 55 11.71 -3.88 5.86
N GLY A 56 12.43 -2.82 5.54
CA GLY A 56 13.84 -2.86 5.24
C GLY A 56 14.19 -1.70 4.33
N PRO A 57 15.46 -1.57 3.94
CA PRO A 57 15.86 -0.47 3.06
C PRO A 57 15.08 -0.51 1.74
N GLY A 58 14.39 0.59 1.44
CA GLY A 58 13.62 0.71 0.21
C GLY A 58 12.40 -0.19 0.11
N ARG A 59 11.96 -0.75 1.22
CA ARG A 59 10.83 -1.70 1.24
C ARG A 59 9.85 -1.33 2.33
N TRP A 60 8.57 -1.37 1.99
CA TRP A 60 7.49 -0.96 2.87
C TRP A 60 6.35 -1.97 2.78
N SER A 61 5.52 -2.01 3.80
CA SER A 61 4.29 -2.80 3.76
C SER A 61 3.09 -1.88 3.98
N LEU A 62 1.98 -2.25 3.37
CA LEU A 62 0.74 -1.50 3.48
C LEU A 62 -0.39 -2.52 3.59
N ASP A 63 -1.13 -2.45 4.69
CA ASP A 63 -2.28 -3.30 4.90
C ASP A 63 -3.54 -2.47 4.69
N TRP A 64 -4.34 -2.86 3.72
CA TRP A 64 -5.63 -2.24 3.47
C TRP A 64 -6.74 -3.18 3.85
N GLU A 65 -7.75 -2.60 4.44
CA GLU A 65 -8.95 -3.33 4.79
C GLU A 65 -10.08 -2.90 3.87
N ILE A 66 -10.70 -3.87 3.23
CA ILE A 66 -11.86 -3.58 2.39
C ILE A 66 -13.08 -3.48 3.30
N LYS A 67 -13.70 -2.31 3.27
CA LYS A 67 -14.92 -2.08 4.04
C LYS A 67 -16.11 -2.45 3.17
N THR A 68 -16.76 -3.53 3.53
CA THR A 68 -17.99 -3.90 2.84
C THR A 68 -19.11 -3.03 3.38
N ARG A 69 -19.96 -2.59 2.49
CA ARG A 69 -21.12 -1.84 2.91
C ARG A 69 -22.16 -2.78 3.47
N PRO A 70 -22.84 -2.35 4.52
CA PRO A 70 -23.93 -3.15 5.07
C PRO A 70 -25.09 -3.24 4.07
#